data_473947744b1957623f488fa237ae0e9b
#
_entry.id   473947744b1957623f488fa237ae0e9b
#
_cell.length_a   1.000
_cell.length_b   1.000
_cell.length_c   1.000
_cell.angle_alpha   90.00
_cell.angle_beta   90.00
_cell.angle_gamma   90.00
#
_symmetry.space_group_name_H-M   'P 1'
#
loop_
_entity.id
_entity.type
_entity.pdbx_description
1 polymer ?
#
loop_
_entity_poly.entity_id
_entity_poly.type
_entity_poly.pdbx_seq_one_letter_code
_entity_poly.pdbx_strand_id
1 'polypeptide(L)'
;MKKLGISLTRYQILLFLLEHSLCNQMAVQERLKIDQAALTRNFKILETEGLVERHRNPENQREVLVEAAKYAKEQLVVNPPLQHIKVKEEMESILTEFERTELSRLLNKLVLGIENIEI
;
A
#
# COMPACT_ATOMS: atom_id res chain seq x y z
N MET A 1 6.67 -9.43 11.18
CA MET A 1 6.58 -8.77 9.87
C MET A 1 7.70 -9.15 8.91
N LYS A 2 8.88 -9.41 9.43
CA LYS A 2 10.01 -9.82 8.57
C LYS A 2 9.74 -11.09 7.77
N LYS A 3 8.89 -11.95 8.29
CA LYS A 3 8.54 -13.21 7.64
C LYS A 3 7.77 -13.04 6.34
N LEU A 4 7.24 -11.85 6.12
CA LEU A 4 6.39 -11.59 4.95
C LEU A 4 7.17 -11.22 3.70
N GLY A 5 8.46 -11.02 3.82
CA GLY A 5 9.28 -10.58 2.69
C GLY A 5 9.14 -9.10 2.37
N ILE A 6 8.09 -8.47 2.88
CA ILE A 6 7.87 -7.03 2.74
C ILE A 6 7.21 -6.53 4.01
N SER A 7 7.61 -5.36 4.48
CA SER A 7 7.00 -4.79 5.68
C SER A 7 5.59 -4.29 5.37
N LEU A 8 4.77 -4.17 6.41
CA LEU A 8 3.42 -3.65 6.25
C LEU A 8 3.44 -2.23 5.67
N THR A 9 4.37 -1.40 6.12
CA THR A 9 4.50 -0.03 5.60
C THR A 9 4.76 -0.02 4.10
N ARG A 10 5.71 -0.84 3.63
CA ARG A 10 6.02 -0.92 2.21
C ARG A 10 4.84 -1.48 1.41
N TYR A 11 4.13 -2.43 1.98
CA TYR A 11 2.94 -2.98 1.34
C TYR A 11 1.87 -1.90 1.17
N GLN A 12 1.66 -1.09 2.20
CA GLN A 12 0.70 0.02 2.14
C GLN A 12 1.10 1.05 1.07
N ILE A 13 2.38 1.34 0.97
CA ILE A 13 2.89 2.24 -0.08
C ILE A 13 2.57 1.68 -1.47
N LEU A 14 2.84 0.40 -1.69
CA LEU A 14 2.55 -0.23 -2.97
C LEU A 14 1.07 -0.21 -3.30
N LEU A 15 0.20 -0.50 -2.34
CA LEU A 15 -1.24 -0.45 -2.56
C LEU A 15 -1.69 0.94 -2.95
N PHE A 16 -1.16 1.96 -2.28
CA PHE A 16 -1.48 3.34 -2.63
C PHE A 16 -1.08 3.65 -4.07
N LEU A 17 0.13 3.25 -4.47
CA LEU A 17 0.62 3.50 -5.81
C LEU A 17 -0.14 2.72 -6.89
N LEU A 18 -0.68 1.58 -6.54
CA LEU A 18 -1.50 0.80 -7.47
C LEU A 18 -2.85 1.47 -7.72
N GLU A 19 -3.39 2.12 -6.70
CA GLU A 19 -4.66 2.85 -6.83
C GLU A 19 -4.47 4.19 -7.55
N HIS A 20 -3.31 4.78 -7.39
CA HIS A 20 -2.99 6.07 -7.96
C HIS A 20 -1.85 5.89 -8.95
N SER A 21 -2.00 6.35 -10.12
CA SER A 21 -0.95 6.27 -11.12
C SER A 21 0.28 7.05 -10.65
N LEU A 22 0.96 7.69 -11.55
CA LEU A 22 2.09 8.52 -11.23
C LEU A 22 1.66 9.66 -10.29
N CYS A 23 2.27 9.76 -9.12
CA CYS A 23 1.96 10.80 -8.15
C CYS A 23 3.23 11.27 -7.47
N ASN A 24 3.18 12.43 -6.82
CA ASN A 24 4.38 12.92 -6.15
C ASN A 24 4.52 12.26 -4.77
N GLN A 25 5.75 12.26 -4.29
CA GLN A 25 6.08 11.60 -3.03
C GLN A 25 5.36 12.20 -1.84
N MET A 26 5.08 13.50 -1.87
CA MET A 26 4.36 14.17 -0.80
C MET A 26 2.93 13.68 -0.65
N ALA A 27 2.28 13.31 -1.75
CA ALA A 27 0.93 12.77 -1.71
C ALA A 27 0.90 11.46 -0.92
N VAL A 28 1.90 10.62 -1.11
CA VAL A 28 2.04 9.37 -0.36
C VAL A 28 2.26 9.67 1.12
N GLN A 29 3.12 10.63 1.40
CA GLN A 29 3.44 11.02 2.77
C GLN A 29 2.19 11.50 3.52
N GLU A 30 1.41 12.35 2.90
CA GLU A 30 0.19 12.88 3.50
C GLU A 30 -0.86 11.80 3.71
N ARG A 31 -1.04 10.94 2.72
CA ARG A 31 -2.07 9.90 2.79
C ARG A 31 -1.77 8.87 3.86
N LEU A 32 -0.52 8.45 3.94
CA LEU A 32 -0.13 7.36 4.85
C LEU A 32 0.37 7.86 6.19
N LYS A 33 0.51 9.19 6.36
CA LYS A 33 0.98 9.77 7.61
C LYS A 33 2.34 9.25 8.02
N ILE A 34 3.23 9.10 7.06
CA ILE A 34 4.57 8.60 7.29
C ILE A 34 5.54 9.78 7.30
N ASP A 35 6.47 9.77 8.23
CA ASP A 35 7.53 10.76 8.31
C ASP A 35 8.41 10.71 7.04
N GLN A 36 8.86 11.86 6.59
CA GLN A 36 9.59 11.99 5.33
C GLN A 36 10.83 11.09 5.26
N ALA A 37 11.60 11.02 6.36
CA ALA A 37 12.80 10.19 6.38
C ALA A 37 12.47 8.71 6.24
N ALA A 38 11.43 8.27 6.94
CA ALA A 38 10.98 6.87 6.85
C ALA A 38 10.47 6.56 5.45
N LEU A 39 9.71 7.48 4.86
CA LEU A 39 9.18 7.28 3.51
C LEU A 39 10.33 7.18 2.49
N THR A 40 11.31 8.05 2.60
CA THR A 40 12.47 8.03 1.71
C THR A 40 13.22 6.72 1.80
N ARG A 41 13.42 6.21 3.02
CA ARG A 41 14.08 4.91 3.22
C ARG A 41 13.28 3.78 2.59
N ASN A 42 11.96 3.79 2.78
CA ASN A 42 11.10 2.74 2.23
C ASN A 42 11.05 2.77 0.71
N PHE A 43 11.02 3.97 0.12
CA PHE A 43 11.07 4.09 -1.34
C PHE A 43 12.38 3.58 -1.91
N LYS A 44 13.48 3.86 -1.21
CA LYS A 44 14.79 3.40 -1.66
C LYS A 44 14.86 1.87 -1.68
N ILE A 45 14.30 1.24 -0.65
CA ILE A 45 14.24 -0.23 -0.57
C ILE A 45 13.37 -0.77 -1.70
N LEU A 46 12.18 -0.20 -1.88
CA LEU A 46 11.26 -0.64 -2.93
C LEU A 46 11.85 -0.46 -4.32
N GLU A 47 12.55 0.64 -4.53
CA GLU A 47 13.21 0.91 -5.80
C GLU A 47 14.31 -0.12 -6.08
N THR A 48 15.11 -0.43 -5.06
CA THR A 48 16.16 -1.43 -5.16
C THR A 48 15.59 -2.81 -5.48
N GLU A 49 14.42 -3.12 -4.95
CA GLU A 49 13.76 -4.39 -5.21
C GLU A 49 12.98 -4.40 -6.54
N GLY A 50 12.99 -3.29 -7.27
CA GLY A 50 12.31 -3.20 -8.56
C GLY A 50 10.80 -3.09 -8.47
N LEU A 51 10.28 -2.67 -7.32
CA LEU A 51 8.83 -2.59 -7.10
C LEU A 51 8.25 -1.21 -7.37
N VAL A 52 9.07 -0.16 -7.29
CA VAL A 52 8.63 1.20 -7.61
C VAL A 52 9.66 1.86 -8.52
N GLU A 53 9.20 2.86 -9.26
CA GLU A 53 10.05 3.68 -10.09
C GLU A 53 9.87 5.13 -9.69
N ARG A 54 10.96 5.88 -9.64
CA ARG A 54 10.93 7.29 -9.33
C ARG A 54 11.41 8.07 -10.55
N HIS A 55 10.73 9.16 -10.84
CA HIS A 55 11.03 10.00 -11.99
C HIS A 55 11.05 11.46 -11.57
N ARG A 56 11.91 12.24 -12.20
CA ARG A 56 11.84 13.67 -12.01
C ARG A 56 10.74 14.21 -12.89
N ASN A 57 9.97 15.17 -12.36
CA ASN A 57 8.96 15.82 -13.16
C ASN A 57 9.64 16.72 -14.20
N PRO A 58 9.43 16.50 -15.52
CA PRO A 58 10.06 17.31 -16.54
C PRO A 58 9.74 18.80 -16.45
N GLU A 59 8.57 19.11 -15.92
CA GLU A 59 8.12 20.51 -15.78
C GLU A 59 8.60 21.15 -14.49
N ASN A 60 8.97 20.34 -13.49
CA ASN A 60 9.49 20.83 -12.22
C ASN A 60 10.47 19.83 -11.68
N GLN A 61 11.73 20.05 -11.94
CA GLN A 61 12.79 19.11 -11.58
C GLN A 61 13.01 18.92 -10.07
N ARG A 62 12.39 19.75 -9.27
CA ARG A 62 12.45 19.60 -7.81
C ARG A 62 11.43 18.58 -7.33
N GLU A 63 10.44 18.28 -8.14
CA GLU A 63 9.40 17.33 -7.78
C GLU A 63 9.78 15.93 -8.22
N VAL A 64 9.67 14.98 -7.31
CA VAL A 64 9.90 13.57 -7.59
C VAL A 64 8.54 12.89 -7.71
N LEU A 65 8.34 12.24 -8.84
CA LEU A 65 7.13 11.45 -9.09
C LEU A 65 7.44 9.99 -8.87
N VAL A 66 6.49 9.26 -8.34
CA VAL A 66 6.65 7.84 -8.04
C VAL A 66 5.49 7.04 -8.61
N GLU A 67 5.78 5.82 -9.01
CA GLU A 67 4.75 4.89 -9.48
C GLU A 67 5.15 3.46 -9.17
N ALA A 68 4.16 2.58 -9.10
CA ALA A 68 4.43 1.16 -8.97
C ALA A 68 5.07 0.67 -10.27
N ALA A 69 6.13 -0.10 -10.17
CA ALA A 69 6.77 -0.66 -11.35
C ALA A 69 5.87 -1.72 -11.99
N LYS A 70 6.07 -1.96 -13.27
CA LYS A 70 5.29 -2.95 -14.01
C LYS A 70 5.35 -4.32 -13.33
N TYR A 71 6.52 -4.69 -12.85
CA TYR A 71 6.73 -5.94 -12.14
C TYR A 71 5.82 -6.04 -10.91
N ALA A 72 5.72 -4.97 -10.12
CA ALA A 72 4.86 -4.94 -8.94
C ALA A 72 3.38 -5.07 -9.33
N LYS A 73 2.98 -4.38 -10.40
CA LYS A 73 1.61 -4.46 -10.89
C LYS A 73 1.25 -5.88 -11.28
N GLU A 74 2.14 -6.56 -11.99
CA GLU A 74 1.93 -7.93 -12.40
C GLU A 74 1.87 -8.88 -11.21
N GLN A 75 2.76 -8.71 -10.25
CA GLN A 75 2.82 -9.58 -9.09
C GLN A 75 1.61 -9.42 -8.18
N LEU A 76 1.13 -8.20 -8.00
CA LEU A 76 0.04 -7.94 -7.06
C LEU A 76 -1.34 -8.08 -7.67
N VAL A 77 -1.45 -7.95 -8.98
CA VAL A 77 -2.75 -8.03 -9.65
C VAL A 77 -3.01 -9.40 -10.26
N VAL A 78 -2.01 -9.94 -10.98
CA VAL A 78 -2.17 -11.21 -11.69
C VAL A 78 -1.95 -12.40 -10.77
N ASN A 79 -1.02 -12.26 -9.88
CA ASN A 79 -0.68 -13.25 -8.88
C ASN A 79 -0.92 -12.64 -7.53
N PRO A 80 -2.16 -12.69 -7.01
CA PRO A 80 -2.42 -12.13 -5.71
C PRO A 80 -1.56 -12.86 -4.73
N PRO A 81 -0.72 -12.16 -4.16
CA PRO A 81 0.52 -12.70 -3.82
C PRO A 81 0.50 -13.40 -2.55
N LEU A 82 1.45 -14.20 -2.51
CA LEU A 82 1.89 -14.80 -1.29
C LEU A 82 1.99 -13.76 -0.19
N GLN A 83 2.52 -12.57 -0.52
CA GLN A 83 2.61 -11.48 0.46
C GLN A 83 1.26 -10.99 0.93
N HIS A 84 0.30 -10.89 0.03
CA HIS A 84 -1.05 -10.47 0.40
C HIS A 84 -1.69 -11.50 1.33
N ILE A 85 -1.53 -12.77 0.99
CA ILE A 85 -2.03 -13.87 1.81
C ILE A 85 -1.35 -13.89 3.18
N LYS A 86 -0.04 -13.71 3.19
CA LYS A 86 0.72 -13.70 4.45
C LYS A 86 0.36 -12.53 5.35
N VAL A 87 0.15 -11.35 4.78
CA VAL A 87 -0.30 -10.20 5.55
C VAL A 87 -1.65 -10.50 6.18
N LYS A 88 -2.54 -11.11 5.42
CA LYS A 88 -3.85 -11.50 5.93
C LYS A 88 -3.72 -12.50 7.07
N GLU A 89 -2.88 -13.51 6.91
CA GLU A 89 -2.64 -14.51 7.94
C GLU A 89 -2.07 -13.89 9.21
N GLU A 90 -1.11 -12.96 9.07
CA GLU A 90 -0.55 -12.27 10.22
C GLU A 90 -1.61 -11.45 10.94
N MET A 91 -2.45 -10.76 10.21
CA MET A 91 -3.53 -9.97 10.81
C MET A 91 -4.54 -10.87 11.51
N GLU A 92 -4.83 -12.01 10.90
CA GLU A 92 -5.75 -12.98 11.50
C GLU A 92 -5.20 -13.60 12.77
N SER A 93 -3.88 -13.73 12.89
CA SER A 93 -3.26 -14.30 14.08
C SER A 93 -3.32 -13.36 15.29
N ILE A 94 -3.47 -12.06 15.05
CA ILE A 94 -3.55 -11.07 16.11
C ILE A 94 -4.92 -11.05 16.76
N LEU A 95 -5.97 -11.30 15.98
CA LEU A 95 -7.34 -11.25 16.44
C LEU A 95 -7.87 -12.65 16.73
N THR A 96 -8.73 -12.77 17.72
CA THR A 96 -9.46 -14.01 17.97
C THR A 96 -10.48 -14.20 16.85
N GLU A 97 -11.00 -15.42 16.75
CA GLU A 97 -12.05 -15.73 15.76
C GLU A 97 -13.27 -14.83 15.96
N PHE A 98 -13.65 -14.60 17.19
CA PHE A 98 -14.77 -13.71 17.52
C PHE A 98 -14.48 -12.28 17.04
N GLU A 99 -13.27 -11.78 17.33
CA GLU A 99 -12.87 -10.42 16.93
C GLU A 99 -12.84 -10.27 15.42
N ARG A 100 -12.37 -11.27 14.69
CA ARG A 100 -12.36 -11.24 13.23
C ARG A 100 -13.76 -11.17 12.67
N THR A 101 -14.68 -11.95 13.24
CA THR A 101 -16.09 -11.96 12.83
C THR A 101 -16.71 -10.59 13.07
N GLU A 102 -16.46 -10.01 14.25
CA GLU A 102 -16.96 -8.69 14.58
C GLU A 102 -16.39 -7.61 13.66
N LEU A 103 -15.10 -7.68 13.36
CA LEU A 103 -14.47 -6.72 12.46
C LEU A 103 -15.08 -6.80 11.06
N SER A 104 -15.26 -8.01 10.54
CA SER A 104 -15.88 -8.21 9.23
C SER A 104 -17.30 -7.65 9.19
N ARG A 105 -18.07 -7.89 10.24
CA ARG A 105 -19.43 -7.37 10.36
C ARG A 105 -19.45 -5.85 10.34
N LEU A 106 -18.54 -5.23 11.10
CA LEU A 106 -18.47 -3.78 11.20
C LEU A 106 -18.00 -3.16 9.88
N LEU A 107 -17.02 -3.77 9.22
CA LEU A 107 -16.54 -3.30 7.93
C LEU A 107 -17.62 -3.36 6.86
N ASN A 108 -18.37 -4.46 6.82
CA ASN A 108 -19.47 -4.59 5.89
C ASN A 108 -20.55 -3.55 6.16
N LYS A 109 -20.84 -3.29 7.41
CA LYS A 109 -21.82 -2.27 7.80
C LYS A 109 -21.35 -0.89 7.34
N LEU A 110 -20.06 -0.58 7.50
CA LEU A 110 -19.50 0.69 7.05
C LEU A 110 -19.59 0.84 5.53
N VAL A 111 -19.23 -0.21 4.80
CA VAL A 111 -19.29 -0.19 3.35
C VAL A 111 -20.71 0.06 2.86
N LEU A 112 -21.70 -0.66 3.41
CA LEU A 112 -23.09 -0.47 3.05
C LEU A 112 -23.58 0.93 3.42
N GLY A 113 -23.16 1.44 4.58
CA GLY A 113 -23.50 2.79 5.00
C GLY A 113 -22.95 3.85 4.07
N ILE A 114 -21.72 3.68 3.64
CA ILE A 114 -21.07 4.61 2.72
C ILE A 114 -21.78 4.59 1.36
N GLU A 115 -22.12 3.41 0.86
CA GLU A 115 -22.84 3.29 -0.41
C GLU A 115 -24.19 3.99 -0.37
N ASN A 116 -24.87 3.96 0.78
CA ASN A 116 -26.15 4.63 0.95
C ASN A 116 -26.02 6.15 1.06
N ILE A 117 -24.89 6.63 1.57
CA ILE A 117 -24.63 8.06 1.71
C ILE A 117 -24.21 8.67 0.38
N GLU A 118 -23.50 7.92 -0.41
CA GLU A 118 -22.94 8.36 -1.65
C GLU A 118 -23.99 8.38 -2.74
N ILE A 119 -24.53 9.52 -3.00
CA ILE A 119 -25.60 9.63 -3.99
C ILE A 119 -25.26 10.64 -5.07
#